data_dbbae6bbe833289b960d66ed2f3c2225
#
_entry.id   dbbae6bbe833289b960d66ed2f3c2225
#
_cell.length_a   1.000
_cell.length_b   1.000
_cell.length_c   1.000
_cell.angle_alpha   90.00
_cell.angle_beta   90.00
_cell.angle_gamma   90.00
#
_symmetry.space_group_name_H-M   'P 1'
#
loop_
_entity.id
_entity.type
_entity.pdbx_description
1 polymer ?
#
loop_
_entity_poly.entity_id
_entity_poly.type
_entity_poly.pdbx_seq_one_letter_code
_entity_poly.pdbx_strand_id
1 'polypeptide(L)'
;MPPTESLSTPTRKRSGQIGTGVAVAIAVVLLAAGLGGGYVLGWQLNKSSSSTVDITETGSSLLYPLLKYYWGPNYTAYDSKVVLSTASTGSGTGQTDAEDADVNIGASDGYLTTAASYNLLNIPVAFSAQLIYYNLPGFTATAHLDLNGSVLALIYNGTITMWNDPTIEAANPSIPTSDFPAQKIVPLIRKDSSGDTFLFSSLCQMSDKYWSYGVGTTALAGTSWTSEEGNSGMVSGLNSTPYSIAYVGISYEASAAKEPNHLAYAAIGDNESLSAAGGINPANYILPTPANISNDANLALQHLDFAADGLQLSLILGGSFAGPTTLTAGAGGTNNASGLPAYPIVNFEYNIVKTAPVSSSGSVVTSTTLAATVAFLEWAISSGNYAATGGQSVWITDVNFVPLTPAVIGYDMQELAQIQP
;
A
#
# COMPACT_ATOMS: atom_id res chain seq x y z
N MET A 1 34.36 46.31 -68.81
CA MET A 1 33.58 46.67 -67.58
C MET A 1 33.55 45.45 -66.72
N PRO A 2 34.12 45.48 -65.52
CA PRO A 2 34.14 44.35 -64.61
C PRO A 2 32.85 44.29 -63.77
N PRO A 3 32.49 43.08 -63.31
CA PRO A 3 31.28 42.92 -62.45
C PRO A 3 31.58 43.26 -61.01
N THR A 4 30.59 43.83 -60.37
CA THR A 4 30.54 44.25 -58.97
C THR A 4 30.48 43.08 -58.03
N GLU A 5 31.41 43.00 -57.06
CA GLU A 5 31.38 42.13 -55.90
C GLU A 5 30.28 42.52 -54.94
N SER A 6 29.47 41.52 -54.54
CA SER A 6 28.52 41.65 -53.45
C SER A 6 29.14 41.10 -52.15
N LEU A 7 29.26 41.97 -51.12
CA LEU A 7 29.68 41.63 -49.73
C LEU A 7 28.65 40.72 -49.06
N SER A 8 29.08 39.51 -48.69
CA SER A 8 28.31 38.59 -47.88
C SER A 8 28.47 38.93 -46.39
N THR A 9 27.38 39.24 -45.72
CA THR A 9 27.27 39.38 -44.27
C THR A 9 27.46 38.06 -43.55
N PRO A 10 28.18 38.00 -42.41
CA PRO A 10 28.38 36.75 -41.66
C PRO A 10 27.10 36.35 -40.94
N THR A 11 26.62 35.15 -41.22
CA THR A 11 25.52 34.53 -40.50
C THR A 11 25.92 34.15 -39.08
N ARG A 12 25.23 34.75 -38.11
CA ARG A 12 25.34 34.48 -36.68
C ARG A 12 24.86 33.04 -36.40
N LYS A 13 25.74 32.16 -35.88
CA LYS A 13 25.37 30.82 -35.42
C LYS A 13 24.33 30.96 -34.29
N ARG A 14 23.14 30.43 -34.52
CA ARG A 14 22.14 30.23 -33.49
C ARG A 14 22.63 29.14 -32.55
N SER A 15 22.75 29.47 -31.25
CA SER A 15 22.90 28.49 -30.19
C SER A 15 21.67 27.58 -30.21
N GLY A 16 21.89 26.26 -30.30
CA GLY A 16 20.79 25.28 -30.30
C GLY A 16 20.03 25.33 -28.97
N GLN A 17 18.77 25.71 -29.04
CA GLN A 17 17.83 25.47 -27.95
C GLN A 17 17.58 23.97 -27.91
N ILE A 18 17.93 23.36 -26.77
CA ILE A 18 17.54 21.98 -26.47
C ILE A 18 16.00 21.97 -26.38
N GLY A 19 15.37 21.18 -27.24
CA GLY A 19 13.91 21.08 -27.26
C GLY A 19 13.37 20.62 -25.90
N THR A 20 12.24 21.19 -25.49
CA THR A 20 11.58 20.92 -24.21
C THR A 20 11.38 19.42 -23.95
N GLY A 21 11.21 18.60 -24.97
CA GLY A 21 11.08 17.14 -24.85
C GLY A 21 12.37 16.44 -24.39
N VAL A 22 13.55 16.95 -24.79
CA VAL A 22 14.84 16.38 -24.36
C VAL A 22 15.17 16.81 -22.93
N ALA A 23 14.79 18.02 -22.53
CA ALA A 23 14.97 18.49 -21.17
C ALA A 23 14.09 17.71 -20.15
N VAL A 24 12.87 17.35 -20.54
CA VAL A 24 11.98 16.52 -19.72
C VAL A 24 12.50 15.07 -19.63
N ALA A 25 13.02 14.50 -20.72
CA ALA A 25 13.60 13.15 -20.71
C ALA A 25 14.87 13.07 -19.83
N ILE A 26 15.72 14.11 -19.86
CA ILE A 26 16.93 14.17 -19.01
C ILE A 26 16.53 14.36 -17.53
N ALA A 27 15.48 15.14 -17.24
CA ALA A 27 14.98 15.30 -15.87
C ALA A 27 14.40 13.99 -15.31
N VAL A 28 13.69 13.21 -16.13
CA VAL A 28 13.13 11.90 -15.73
C VAL A 28 14.23 10.85 -15.53
N VAL A 29 15.27 10.83 -16.38
CA VAL A 29 16.41 9.91 -16.23
C VAL A 29 17.28 10.28 -15.02
N LEU A 30 17.43 11.56 -14.69
CA LEU A 30 18.14 12.01 -13.49
C LEU A 30 17.32 11.76 -12.22
N LEU A 31 15.99 11.77 -12.27
CA LEU A 31 15.11 11.34 -11.18
C LEU A 31 15.20 9.82 -10.94
N ALA A 32 15.28 9.01 -11.99
CA ALA A 32 15.38 7.55 -11.88
C ALA A 32 16.78 7.09 -11.44
N ALA A 33 17.84 7.80 -11.78
CA ALA A 33 19.22 7.50 -11.38
C ALA A 33 19.61 8.10 -10.00
N GLY A 34 18.83 9.07 -9.51
CA GLY A 34 19.05 9.76 -8.23
C GLY A 34 18.49 9.05 -6.99
N LEU A 35 17.63 8.05 -7.16
CA LEU A 35 16.90 7.43 -6.05
C LEU A 35 17.71 6.42 -5.22
N GLY A 36 18.93 6.08 -5.63
CA GLY A 36 19.80 5.18 -4.84
C GLY A 36 21.02 5.84 -4.17
N GLY A 37 21.36 7.08 -4.50
CA GLY A 37 22.57 7.73 -3.98
C GLY A 37 22.43 9.20 -3.63
N GLY A 38 21.31 9.82 -3.96
CA GLY A 38 21.06 11.25 -3.75
C GLY A 38 20.38 11.59 -2.42
N TYR A 39 19.88 10.59 -1.71
CA TYR A 39 19.08 10.79 -0.51
C TYR A 39 19.89 11.40 0.64
N VAL A 40 21.15 11.00 0.79
CA VAL A 40 22.02 11.47 1.88
C VAL A 40 22.59 12.88 1.60
N LEU A 41 22.80 13.29 0.33
CA LEU A 41 23.35 14.61 0.02
C LEU A 41 22.29 15.73 -0.09
N GLY A 42 21.06 15.42 -0.43
CA GLY A 42 19.95 16.40 -0.48
C GLY A 42 19.56 16.90 0.91
N TRP A 43 19.74 16.08 1.92
CA TRP A 43 19.41 16.37 3.32
C TRP A 43 20.35 17.39 3.97
N GLN A 44 21.62 17.45 3.56
CA GLN A 44 22.58 18.38 4.14
C GLN A 44 22.60 19.79 3.51
N LEU A 45 21.98 19.99 2.35
CA LEU A 45 22.07 21.26 1.62
C LEU A 45 20.91 22.22 1.87
N ASN A 46 19.85 21.81 2.58
CA ASN A 46 18.71 22.69 2.86
C ASN A 46 18.58 23.10 4.34
N LYS A 47 19.70 23.36 5.03
CA LYS A 47 19.70 24.14 6.26
C LYS A 47 19.64 25.65 5.95
N SER A 48 18.63 26.08 5.22
CA SER A 48 18.21 27.48 5.30
C SER A 48 17.31 27.60 6.54
N SER A 49 17.60 28.58 7.36
CA SER A 49 16.92 28.93 8.61
C SER A 49 15.45 29.33 8.36
N SER A 50 14.61 28.41 7.93
CA SER A 50 13.18 28.57 8.06
C SER A 50 12.77 28.06 9.44
N SER A 51 11.96 28.82 10.14
CA SER A 51 11.39 28.46 11.45
C SER A 51 10.39 27.30 11.35
N THR A 52 10.36 26.55 10.26
CA THR A 52 9.48 25.42 10.02
C THR A 52 10.06 24.14 10.59
N VAL A 53 9.21 23.33 11.20
CA VAL A 53 9.51 21.99 11.67
C VAL A 53 9.23 21.02 10.52
N ASP A 54 10.20 20.20 10.16
CA ASP A 54 10.05 19.16 9.16
C ASP A 54 9.77 17.82 9.86
N ILE A 55 8.60 17.25 9.64
CA ILE A 55 8.25 15.88 10.04
C ILE A 55 8.64 14.97 8.86
N THR A 56 9.62 14.10 9.10
CA THR A 56 10.06 13.13 8.09
C THR A 56 9.31 11.82 8.22
N GLU A 57 8.93 11.25 7.08
CA GLU A 57 8.24 9.97 6.99
C GLU A 57 8.84 9.12 5.87
N THR A 58 9.00 7.82 6.14
CA THR A 58 9.33 6.80 5.15
C THR A 58 8.45 5.57 5.35
N GLY A 59 8.27 4.77 4.32
CA GLY A 59 7.65 3.46 4.49
C GLY A 59 6.63 3.08 3.43
N SER A 60 5.45 2.71 3.89
CA SER A 60 4.38 2.12 3.10
C SER A 60 4.11 2.85 1.79
N SER A 61 4.26 2.14 0.67
CA SER A 61 3.84 2.67 -0.62
C SER A 61 2.31 2.73 -0.76
N LEU A 62 1.56 1.94 0.03
CA LEU A 62 0.10 1.96 0.05
C LEU A 62 -0.42 3.22 0.76
N LEU A 63 0.18 3.62 1.88
CA LEU A 63 -0.18 4.84 2.63
C LEU A 63 0.37 6.13 1.99
N TYR A 64 1.46 6.02 1.23
CA TYR A 64 2.16 7.15 0.63
C TYR A 64 1.26 8.14 -0.14
N PRO A 65 0.29 7.73 -0.99
CA PRO A 65 -0.57 8.69 -1.69
C PRO A 65 -1.37 9.59 -0.74
N LEU A 66 -1.86 9.05 0.39
CA LEU A 66 -2.59 9.82 1.39
C LEU A 66 -1.68 10.85 2.08
N LEU A 67 -0.50 10.42 2.52
CA LEU A 67 0.47 11.30 3.19
C LEU A 67 1.00 12.37 2.24
N LYS A 68 1.39 12.00 1.02
CA LYS A 68 2.06 12.88 0.06
C LYS A 68 1.17 13.91 -0.58
N TYR A 69 -0.02 13.47 -1.04
CA TYR A 69 -0.85 14.31 -1.90
C TYR A 69 -2.01 14.98 -1.16
N TYR A 70 -2.37 14.45 0.01
CA TYR A 70 -3.51 14.95 0.77
C TYR A 70 -3.11 15.47 2.15
N TRP A 71 -2.66 14.63 3.06
CA TRP A 71 -2.42 15.04 4.44
C TRP A 71 -1.29 16.06 4.57
N GLY A 72 -0.12 15.82 3.97
CA GLY A 72 1.01 16.73 4.07
C GLY A 72 0.70 18.15 3.63
N PRO A 73 0.22 18.38 2.39
CA PRO A 73 -0.13 19.73 1.93
C PRO A 73 -1.23 20.39 2.75
N ASN A 74 -2.24 19.63 3.16
CA ASN A 74 -3.38 20.18 3.92
C ASN A 74 -3.00 20.47 5.38
N TYR A 75 -2.13 19.65 5.99
CA TYR A 75 -1.61 19.96 7.31
C TYR A 75 -0.71 21.19 7.29
N THR A 76 0.15 21.34 6.30
CA THR A 76 0.96 22.57 6.13
C THR A 76 0.06 23.80 5.90
N ALA A 77 -1.09 23.65 5.24
CA ALA A 77 -2.06 24.74 5.14
C ALA A 77 -2.77 25.05 6.48
N TYR A 78 -2.94 24.05 7.34
CA TYR A 78 -3.50 24.19 8.69
C TYR A 78 -2.47 24.77 9.66
N ASP A 79 -1.26 24.24 9.70
CA ASP A 79 -0.12 24.78 10.46
C ASP A 79 1.07 25.06 9.53
N SER A 80 1.21 26.30 9.10
CA SER A 80 2.27 26.73 8.17
C SER A 80 3.69 26.62 8.72
N LYS A 81 3.84 26.29 10.02
CA LYS A 81 5.14 26.06 10.65
C LYS A 81 5.59 24.62 10.53
N VAL A 82 4.76 23.72 10.01
CA VAL A 82 5.06 22.30 9.89
C VAL A 82 5.00 21.88 8.43
N VAL A 83 5.99 21.09 8.01
CA VAL A 83 6.04 20.45 6.69
C VAL A 83 6.17 18.95 6.90
N LEU A 84 5.49 18.15 6.09
CA LEU A 84 5.63 16.70 6.05
C LEU A 84 6.44 16.29 4.83
N SER A 85 7.63 15.73 5.06
CA SER A 85 8.52 15.18 4.02
C SER A 85 8.34 13.65 3.96
N THR A 86 7.82 13.14 2.84
CA THR A 86 7.41 11.74 2.72
C THR A 86 8.16 10.99 1.63
N ALA A 87 8.44 9.69 1.86
CA ALA A 87 9.05 8.81 0.87
C ALA A 87 8.47 7.38 0.90
N SER A 88 8.18 6.86 -0.29
CA SER A 88 7.67 5.51 -0.50
C SER A 88 8.83 4.52 -0.58
N THR A 89 9.21 3.89 0.53
CA THR A 89 10.39 3.01 0.63
C THR A 89 10.05 1.54 0.96
N GLY A 90 8.76 1.27 1.20
CA GLY A 90 8.26 -0.02 1.66
C GLY A 90 8.17 -0.11 3.18
N SER A 91 7.17 -0.85 3.67
CA SER A 91 6.82 -0.94 5.10
C SER A 91 7.99 -1.39 5.97
N GLY A 92 8.79 -2.36 5.50
CA GLY A 92 9.94 -2.84 6.29
C GLY A 92 11.02 -1.78 6.48
N THR A 93 11.27 -0.94 5.47
CA THR A 93 12.18 0.21 5.61
C THR A 93 11.60 1.23 6.59
N GLY A 94 10.31 1.56 6.47
CA GLY A 94 9.66 2.47 7.42
C GLY A 94 9.73 2.00 8.87
N GLN A 95 9.56 0.69 9.11
CA GLN A 95 9.73 0.09 10.43
C GLN A 95 11.16 0.28 10.96
N THR A 96 12.17 -0.06 10.14
CA THR A 96 13.59 0.06 10.50
C THR A 96 13.99 1.52 10.76
N ASP A 97 13.59 2.44 9.88
CA ASP A 97 13.89 3.87 10.02
C ASP A 97 13.26 4.46 11.31
N ALA A 98 12.08 3.97 11.71
CA ALA A 98 11.47 4.35 12.99
C ALA A 98 12.21 3.73 14.18
N GLU A 99 12.65 2.45 14.10
CA GLU A 99 13.45 1.79 15.12
C GLU A 99 14.77 2.56 15.37
N ASP A 100 15.42 3.01 14.30
CA ASP A 100 16.69 3.74 14.35
C ASP A 100 16.53 5.25 14.66
N ALA A 101 15.30 5.76 14.68
CA ALA A 101 14.95 7.18 14.85
C ALA A 101 15.52 8.08 13.72
N ASP A 102 15.65 7.53 12.53
CA ASP A 102 16.07 8.23 11.31
C ASP A 102 14.92 9.01 10.67
N VAL A 103 13.67 8.69 11.06
CA VAL A 103 12.44 9.39 10.69
C VAL A 103 11.58 9.67 11.92
N ASN A 104 10.67 10.62 11.79
CA ASN A 104 9.67 10.91 12.82
C ASN A 104 8.50 9.90 12.75
N ILE A 105 8.18 9.42 11.55
CA ILE A 105 7.10 8.49 11.28
C ILE A 105 7.63 7.36 10.37
N GLY A 106 7.51 6.11 10.80
CA GLY A 106 7.62 4.95 9.93
C GLY A 106 6.24 4.49 9.48
N ALA A 107 5.90 4.64 8.20
CA ALA A 107 4.63 4.17 7.67
C ALA A 107 4.68 2.67 7.34
N SER A 108 3.64 1.91 7.72
CA SER A 108 3.63 0.47 7.52
C SER A 108 2.22 -0.10 7.39
N ASP A 109 2.04 -1.02 6.44
CA ASP A 109 0.82 -1.82 6.32
C ASP A 109 0.83 -3.01 7.32
N GLY A 110 1.95 -3.28 7.96
CA GLY A 110 2.12 -4.34 8.96
C GLY A 110 2.40 -3.79 10.35
N TYR A 111 1.77 -4.35 11.36
CA TYR A 111 2.05 -4.05 12.75
C TYR A 111 3.50 -4.41 13.12
N LEU A 112 4.22 -3.49 13.73
CA LEU A 112 5.56 -3.75 14.26
C LEU A 112 5.46 -4.42 15.62
N THR A 113 5.67 -5.73 15.67
CA THR A 113 5.55 -6.53 16.91
C THR A 113 6.63 -6.22 17.95
N THR A 114 7.76 -5.66 17.51
CA THR A 114 8.89 -5.27 18.36
C THR A 114 8.80 -3.82 18.86
N ALA A 115 7.74 -3.09 18.53
CA ALA A 115 7.61 -1.64 18.79
C ALA A 115 7.94 -1.26 20.24
N ALA A 116 7.43 -1.99 21.22
CA ALA A 116 7.68 -1.74 22.64
C ALA A 116 9.17 -1.83 23.01
N SER A 117 9.94 -2.71 22.35
CA SER A 117 11.38 -2.88 22.59
C SER A 117 12.21 -1.68 22.14
N TYR A 118 11.65 -0.88 21.24
CA TYR A 118 12.28 0.33 20.67
C TYR A 118 11.62 1.63 21.16
N ASN A 119 10.76 1.57 22.17
CA ASN A 119 9.95 2.70 22.64
C ASN A 119 9.16 3.34 21.48
N LEU A 120 8.46 2.52 20.74
CA LEU A 120 7.61 2.90 19.61
C LEU A 120 6.16 2.55 19.90
N LEU A 121 5.25 3.29 19.28
CA LEU A 121 3.82 2.98 19.20
C LEU A 121 3.44 2.74 17.74
N ASN A 122 2.56 1.77 17.51
CA ASN A 122 1.87 1.59 16.25
C ASN A 122 0.54 2.36 16.33
N ILE A 123 0.41 3.44 15.62
CA ILE A 123 -0.80 4.27 15.58
C ILE A 123 -1.57 3.95 14.30
N PRO A 124 -2.69 3.23 14.36
CA PRO A 124 -3.57 3.06 13.20
C PRO A 124 -4.07 4.40 12.67
N VAL A 125 -4.12 4.56 11.37
CA VAL A 125 -4.54 5.84 10.76
C VAL A 125 -5.67 5.69 9.76
N ALA A 126 -5.87 4.50 9.22
CA ALA A 126 -6.99 4.16 8.32
C ALA A 126 -7.12 2.64 8.22
N PHE A 127 -8.26 2.18 7.68
CA PHE A 127 -8.36 0.83 7.10
C PHE A 127 -8.05 0.91 5.60
N SER A 128 -7.31 -0.06 5.12
CA SER A 128 -6.99 -0.25 3.71
C SER A 128 -7.39 -1.64 3.23
N ALA A 129 -7.22 -1.87 1.93
CA ALA A 129 -7.37 -3.19 1.34
C ALA A 129 -6.28 -3.42 0.29
N GLN A 130 -6.00 -4.70 0.02
CA GLN A 130 -5.15 -5.13 -1.06
C GLN A 130 -5.98 -5.79 -2.15
N LEU A 131 -5.75 -5.40 -3.41
CA LEU A 131 -6.42 -5.93 -4.58
C LEU A 131 -5.51 -6.89 -5.34
N ILE A 132 -6.09 -7.91 -5.93
CA ILE A 132 -5.39 -8.83 -6.83
C ILE A 132 -5.68 -8.43 -8.26
N TYR A 133 -4.76 -7.73 -8.88
CA TYR A 133 -4.86 -7.26 -10.25
C TYR A 133 -4.33 -8.28 -11.25
N TYR A 134 -4.86 -8.21 -12.44
CA TYR A 134 -4.36 -8.98 -13.59
C TYR A 134 -4.39 -8.16 -14.88
N ASN A 135 -3.46 -8.45 -15.77
CA ASN A 135 -3.44 -7.96 -17.14
C ASN A 135 -3.77 -9.14 -18.07
N LEU A 136 -5.04 -9.29 -18.40
CA LEU A 136 -5.53 -10.42 -19.18
C LEU A 136 -6.16 -9.90 -20.49
N PRO A 137 -5.37 -9.84 -21.60
CA PRO A 137 -5.87 -9.35 -22.86
C PRO A 137 -7.09 -10.13 -23.34
N GLY A 138 -8.15 -9.41 -23.71
CA GLY A 138 -9.42 -9.98 -24.14
C GLY A 138 -10.49 -10.04 -23.07
N PHE A 139 -10.15 -9.89 -21.80
CA PHE A 139 -11.14 -9.64 -20.74
C PHE A 139 -11.57 -8.18 -20.74
N THR A 140 -12.86 -7.93 -20.56
CA THR A 140 -13.37 -6.55 -20.42
C THR A 140 -13.17 -6.06 -18.99
N ALA A 141 -13.00 -4.75 -18.82
CA ALA A 141 -12.84 -4.14 -17.50
C ALA A 141 -14.04 -4.33 -16.55
N THR A 142 -15.17 -4.82 -17.05
CA THR A 142 -16.38 -5.12 -16.27
C THR A 142 -16.44 -6.57 -15.79
N ALA A 143 -15.58 -7.45 -16.30
CA ALA A 143 -15.48 -8.84 -15.87
C ALA A 143 -14.42 -8.95 -14.76
N HIS A 144 -14.85 -9.31 -13.58
CA HIS A 144 -13.96 -9.67 -12.49
C HIS A 144 -13.77 -11.18 -12.46
N LEU A 145 -12.52 -11.63 -12.35
CA LEU A 145 -12.25 -13.03 -12.04
C LEU A 145 -12.56 -13.31 -10.58
N ASP A 146 -13.12 -14.47 -10.33
CA ASP A 146 -13.30 -15.02 -8.99
C ASP A 146 -12.03 -15.83 -8.63
N LEU A 147 -11.28 -15.36 -7.64
CA LEU A 147 -10.06 -16.00 -7.12
C LEU A 147 -10.18 -16.15 -5.60
N ASN A 148 -9.43 -17.09 -5.02
CA ASN A 148 -9.32 -17.22 -3.58
C ASN A 148 -7.86 -17.48 -3.16
N GLY A 149 -7.61 -17.44 -1.87
CA GLY A 149 -6.25 -17.61 -1.34
C GLY A 149 -5.60 -18.92 -1.72
N SER A 150 -6.35 -20.04 -1.85
CA SER A 150 -5.79 -21.30 -2.31
C SER A 150 -5.34 -21.25 -3.77
N VAL A 151 -6.16 -20.69 -4.67
CA VAL A 151 -5.78 -20.51 -6.09
C VAL A 151 -4.56 -19.60 -6.20
N LEU A 152 -4.55 -18.50 -5.46
CA LEU A 152 -3.40 -17.57 -5.42
C LEU A 152 -2.13 -18.25 -4.91
N ALA A 153 -2.22 -19.02 -3.83
CA ALA A 153 -1.08 -19.79 -3.31
C ALA A 153 -0.55 -20.78 -4.35
N LEU A 154 -1.44 -21.49 -5.08
CA LEU A 154 -1.04 -22.43 -6.12
C LEU A 154 -0.44 -21.74 -7.36
N ILE A 155 -0.85 -20.52 -7.68
CA ILE A 155 -0.22 -19.72 -8.74
C ILE A 155 1.19 -19.31 -8.32
N TYR A 156 1.33 -18.71 -7.13
CA TYR A 156 2.62 -18.19 -6.69
C TYR A 156 3.62 -19.26 -6.24
N ASN A 157 3.18 -20.48 -5.92
CA ASN A 157 4.09 -21.61 -5.72
C ASN A 157 4.43 -22.36 -7.02
N GLY A 158 3.85 -21.94 -8.16
CA GLY A 158 4.13 -22.51 -9.48
C GLY A 158 3.40 -23.81 -9.80
N THR A 159 2.40 -24.21 -9.03
CA THR A 159 1.55 -25.37 -9.31
C THR A 159 0.56 -25.05 -10.44
N ILE A 160 -0.14 -23.92 -10.36
CA ILE A 160 -0.98 -23.39 -11.44
C ILE A 160 -0.11 -22.42 -12.25
N THR A 161 0.12 -22.73 -13.51
CA THR A 161 1.01 -21.95 -14.39
C THR A 161 0.34 -21.39 -15.63
N MET A 162 -0.92 -21.72 -15.88
CA MET A 162 -1.66 -21.34 -17.08
C MET A 162 -2.99 -20.69 -16.70
N TRP A 163 -3.42 -19.68 -17.44
CA TRP A 163 -4.70 -19.02 -17.20
C TRP A 163 -5.92 -19.91 -17.47
N ASN A 164 -5.80 -20.88 -18.37
CA ASN A 164 -6.83 -21.90 -18.65
C ASN A 164 -6.66 -23.15 -17.78
N ASP A 165 -6.13 -23.03 -16.58
CA ASP A 165 -6.09 -24.14 -15.62
C ASP A 165 -7.52 -24.48 -15.17
N PRO A 166 -7.91 -25.77 -15.14
CA PRO A 166 -9.24 -26.18 -14.72
C PRO A 166 -9.67 -25.67 -13.34
N THR A 167 -8.71 -25.40 -12.44
CA THR A 167 -9.00 -24.84 -11.11
C THR A 167 -9.48 -23.39 -11.21
N ILE A 168 -8.87 -22.59 -12.09
CA ILE A 168 -9.28 -21.21 -12.35
C ILE A 168 -10.63 -21.20 -13.06
N GLU A 169 -10.81 -22.04 -14.10
CA GLU A 169 -12.07 -22.15 -14.84
C GLU A 169 -13.22 -22.56 -13.91
N ALA A 170 -12.99 -23.52 -13.02
CA ALA A 170 -13.98 -23.97 -12.05
C ALA A 170 -14.39 -22.88 -11.04
N ALA A 171 -13.48 -21.98 -10.65
CA ALA A 171 -13.80 -20.84 -9.80
C ALA A 171 -14.68 -19.80 -10.51
N ASN A 172 -14.73 -19.82 -11.85
CA ASN A 172 -15.37 -18.82 -12.70
C ASN A 172 -16.46 -19.42 -13.62
N PRO A 173 -17.49 -20.09 -13.10
CA PRO A 173 -18.46 -20.82 -13.91
C PRO A 173 -19.31 -19.92 -14.81
N SER A 174 -19.36 -18.62 -14.56
CA SER A 174 -20.04 -17.63 -15.39
C SER A 174 -19.24 -17.20 -16.63
N ILE A 175 -17.95 -17.53 -16.69
CA ILE A 175 -17.06 -17.19 -17.79
C ILE A 175 -16.87 -18.43 -18.67
N PRO A 176 -17.14 -18.35 -19.99
CA PRO A 176 -16.91 -19.47 -20.89
C PRO A 176 -15.45 -19.94 -20.86
N THR A 177 -15.21 -21.25 -20.82
CA THR A 177 -13.83 -21.78 -20.77
C THR A 177 -12.99 -21.38 -21.99
N SER A 178 -13.64 -21.10 -23.13
CA SER A 178 -12.99 -20.56 -24.34
C SER A 178 -12.36 -19.17 -24.16
N ASP A 179 -12.79 -18.43 -23.14
CA ASP A 179 -12.34 -17.05 -22.89
C ASP A 179 -11.08 -17.02 -22.04
N PHE A 180 -10.74 -18.15 -21.39
CA PHE A 180 -9.46 -18.29 -20.68
C PHE A 180 -8.33 -18.57 -21.67
N PRO A 181 -7.34 -17.69 -21.79
CA PRO A 181 -6.27 -17.87 -22.76
C PRO A 181 -5.34 -19.01 -22.35
N ALA A 182 -4.92 -19.84 -23.32
CA ALA A 182 -3.89 -20.84 -23.15
C ALA A 182 -2.50 -20.19 -23.07
N GLN A 183 -2.32 -19.30 -22.10
CA GLN A 183 -1.11 -18.51 -21.86
C GLN A 183 -0.59 -18.75 -20.45
N LYS A 184 0.74 -18.61 -20.29
CA LYS A 184 1.37 -18.72 -18.98
C LYS A 184 1.00 -17.52 -18.12
N ILE A 185 0.71 -17.78 -16.86
CA ILE A 185 0.59 -16.74 -15.84
C ILE A 185 1.99 -16.19 -15.52
N VAL A 186 2.11 -14.87 -15.41
CA VAL A 186 3.32 -14.18 -14.98
C VAL A 186 3.07 -13.50 -13.63
N PRO A 187 3.37 -14.16 -12.51
CA PRO A 187 3.28 -13.54 -11.20
C PRO A 187 4.28 -12.41 -11.04
N LEU A 188 3.81 -11.26 -10.57
CA LEU A 188 4.66 -10.15 -10.15
C LEU A 188 4.72 -10.10 -8.62
N ILE A 189 5.88 -9.78 -8.09
CA ILE A 189 6.14 -9.67 -6.65
C ILE A 189 6.78 -8.33 -6.30
N ARG A 190 6.72 -7.96 -5.03
CA ARG A 190 7.44 -6.80 -4.51
C ARG A 190 8.92 -7.11 -4.35
N LYS A 191 9.76 -6.18 -4.80
CA LYS A 191 11.20 -6.21 -4.64
C LYS A 191 11.62 -5.67 -3.28
N ASP A 192 10.92 -4.66 -2.80
CA ASP A 192 11.12 -4.02 -1.50
C ASP A 192 10.52 -4.85 -0.36
N SER A 193 10.92 -4.56 0.87
CA SER A 193 10.32 -5.12 2.08
C SER A 193 8.94 -4.50 2.31
N SER A 194 7.89 -5.20 1.89
CA SER A 194 6.55 -4.67 1.68
C SER A 194 5.50 -5.24 2.63
N GLY A 195 4.70 -4.38 3.22
CA GLY A 195 3.50 -4.80 3.95
C GLY A 195 2.47 -5.46 3.04
N ASP A 196 2.36 -5.06 1.77
CA ASP A 196 1.53 -5.78 0.80
C ASP A 196 1.98 -7.23 0.62
N THR A 197 3.30 -7.51 0.63
CA THR A 197 3.80 -8.90 0.60
C THR A 197 3.43 -9.64 1.88
N PHE A 198 3.48 -8.98 3.03
CA PHE A 198 3.03 -9.56 4.30
C PHE A 198 1.55 -9.94 4.25
N LEU A 199 0.66 -9.07 3.78
CA LEU A 199 -0.78 -9.35 3.66
C LEU A 199 -1.05 -10.49 2.69
N PHE A 200 -0.44 -10.45 1.51
CA PHE A 200 -0.60 -11.49 0.49
C PHE A 200 -0.12 -12.84 0.98
N SER A 201 1.07 -12.91 1.57
CA SER A 201 1.63 -14.15 2.10
C SER A 201 0.81 -14.69 3.28
N SER A 202 0.22 -13.80 4.09
CA SER A 202 -0.71 -14.18 5.16
C SER A 202 -1.96 -14.87 4.61
N LEU A 203 -2.60 -14.27 3.59
CA LEU A 203 -3.74 -14.87 2.91
C LEU A 203 -3.38 -16.27 2.36
N CYS A 204 -2.27 -16.39 1.64
CA CYS A 204 -1.83 -17.66 1.07
C CYS A 204 -1.55 -18.72 2.14
N GLN A 205 -0.88 -18.34 3.23
CA GLN A 205 -0.57 -19.25 4.35
C GLN A 205 -1.83 -19.77 5.05
N MET A 206 -2.83 -18.92 5.23
CA MET A 206 -4.11 -19.30 5.84
C MET A 206 -4.91 -20.21 4.91
N SER A 207 -4.79 -20.00 3.60
CA SER A 207 -5.64 -20.58 2.58
C SER A 207 -5.15 -21.92 2.05
N ASP A 208 -3.84 -22.16 2.06
CA ASP A 208 -3.27 -23.37 1.45
C ASP A 208 -2.16 -23.98 2.30
N LYS A 209 -2.35 -25.26 2.67
CA LYS A 209 -1.37 -26.04 3.45
C LYS A 209 -0.05 -26.28 2.70
N TYR A 210 -0.01 -26.09 1.40
CA TYR A 210 1.20 -26.26 0.58
C TYR A 210 1.96 -24.95 0.37
N TRP A 211 1.47 -23.84 0.93
CA TRP A 211 2.23 -22.60 0.94
C TRP A 211 3.51 -22.78 1.76
N SER A 212 4.67 -22.57 1.12
CA SER A 212 5.99 -22.89 1.71
C SER A 212 6.90 -21.69 1.90
N TYR A 213 6.46 -20.49 1.46
CA TYR A 213 7.28 -19.29 1.55
C TYR A 213 7.17 -18.58 2.91
N GLY A 214 6.26 -19.04 3.79
CA GLY A 214 5.99 -18.40 5.07
C GLY A 214 5.24 -17.07 4.94
N VAL A 215 5.20 -16.31 6.02
CA VAL A 215 4.58 -14.99 6.11
C VAL A 215 5.64 -13.94 6.42
N GLY A 216 5.61 -12.82 5.72
CA GLY A 216 6.54 -11.73 5.98
C GLY A 216 6.62 -10.71 4.86
N THR A 217 7.24 -9.58 5.14
CA THR A 217 7.41 -8.46 4.20
C THR A 217 8.31 -8.80 3.00
N THR A 218 9.07 -9.89 3.11
CA THR A 218 9.98 -10.40 2.07
C THR A 218 9.73 -11.89 1.77
N ALA A 219 8.54 -12.41 2.09
CA ALA A 219 8.22 -13.84 1.99
C ALA A 219 8.48 -14.43 0.58
N LEU A 220 8.32 -13.64 -0.47
CA LEU A 220 8.54 -14.05 -1.86
C LEU A 220 9.94 -13.68 -2.40
N ALA A 221 10.80 -13.08 -1.60
CA ALA A 221 12.15 -12.72 -2.02
C ALA A 221 12.95 -13.99 -2.36
N GLY A 222 13.72 -13.93 -3.44
CA GLY A 222 14.51 -15.06 -3.92
C GLY A 222 13.75 -16.06 -4.80
N THR A 223 12.46 -15.87 -5.04
CA THR A 223 11.74 -16.59 -6.09
C THR A 223 12.20 -16.12 -7.48
N SER A 224 11.86 -16.87 -8.53
CA SER A 224 12.20 -16.51 -9.92
C SER A 224 11.16 -15.57 -10.56
N TRP A 225 10.17 -15.09 -9.79
CA TRP A 225 9.13 -14.21 -10.29
C TRP A 225 9.67 -12.81 -10.60
N THR A 226 9.02 -12.12 -11.54
CA THR A 226 9.37 -10.73 -11.84
C THR A 226 9.07 -9.83 -10.65
N SER A 227 10.05 -9.01 -10.25
CA SER A 227 9.93 -8.15 -9.07
C SER A 227 9.88 -6.68 -9.43
N GLU A 228 9.00 -5.94 -8.75
CA GLU A 228 8.71 -4.52 -8.97
C GLU A 228 8.82 -3.73 -7.67
N GLU A 229 9.23 -2.46 -7.77
CA GLU A 229 9.45 -1.59 -6.62
C GLU A 229 8.18 -0.82 -6.26
N GLY A 230 7.66 -1.01 -5.05
CA GLY A 230 6.48 -0.31 -4.54
C GLY A 230 5.20 -0.63 -5.32
N ASN A 231 4.07 -0.09 -4.87
CA ASN A 231 2.79 -0.26 -5.57
C ASN A 231 2.78 0.39 -6.97
N SER A 232 3.46 1.51 -7.15
CA SER A 232 3.57 2.16 -8.46
C SER A 232 4.32 1.29 -9.48
N GLY A 233 5.39 0.61 -9.04
CA GLY A 233 6.12 -0.36 -9.86
C GLY A 233 5.25 -1.55 -10.23
N MET A 234 4.48 -2.11 -9.26
CA MET A 234 3.55 -3.20 -9.52
C MET A 234 2.51 -2.85 -10.58
N VAL A 235 1.92 -1.64 -10.54
CA VAL A 235 0.96 -1.16 -11.56
C VAL A 235 1.65 -1.04 -12.92
N SER A 236 2.85 -0.46 -12.98
CA SER A 236 3.62 -0.33 -14.23
C SER A 236 4.03 -1.69 -14.79
N GLY A 237 4.45 -2.61 -13.94
CA GLY A 237 4.80 -3.98 -14.30
C GLY A 237 3.61 -4.75 -14.87
N LEU A 238 2.46 -4.66 -14.21
CA LEU A 238 1.19 -5.22 -14.72
C LEU A 238 0.86 -4.68 -16.10
N ASN A 239 0.89 -3.36 -16.28
CA ASN A 239 0.57 -2.72 -17.55
C ASN A 239 1.50 -3.16 -18.68
N SER A 240 2.80 -3.34 -18.41
CA SER A 240 3.81 -3.70 -19.40
C SER A 240 3.90 -5.21 -19.68
N THR A 241 3.29 -6.06 -18.82
CA THR A 241 3.42 -7.51 -18.88
C THR A 241 2.07 -8.17 -19.14
N PRO A 242 1.73 -8.52 -20.38
CA PRO A 242 0.52 -9.31 -20.67
C PRO A 242 0.51 -10.63 -19.89
N TYR A 243 -0.68 -11.05 -19.49
CA TYR A 243 -0.93 -12.28 -18.73
C TYR A 243 -0.32 -12.31 -17.33
N SER A 244 0.00 -11.14 -16.78
CA SER A 244 0.51 -11.00 -15.41
C SER A 244 -0.62 -10.97 -14.37
N ILE A 245 -0.24 -11.28 -13.13
CA ILE A 245 -1.04 -11.17 -11.92
C ILE A 245 -0.20 -10.54 -10.81
N ALA A 246 -0.79 -9.67 -10.00
CA ALA A 246 -0.10 -8.97 -8.92
C ALA A 246 -1.04 -8.59 -7.78
N TYR A 247 -0.48 -8.47 -6.58
CA TYR A 247 -1.14 -7.85 -5.45
C TYR A 247 -0.74 -6.36 -5.37
N VAL A 248 -1.72 -5.48 -5.23
CA VAL A 248 -1.53 -4.01 -5.24
C VAL A 248 -2.46 -3.36 -4.22
N GLY A 249 -1.96 -2.40 -3.50
CA GLY A 249 -2.75 -1.65 -2.53
C GLY A 249 -3.86 -0.81 -3.17
N ILE A 250 -5.02 -0.71 -2.49
CA ILE A 250 -6.24 -0.09 -3.01
C ILE A 250 -6.06 1.40 -3.37
N SER A 251 -5.14 2.11 -2.73
CA SER A 251 -4.86 3.52 -3.04
C SER A 251 -4.33 3.75 -4.46
N TYR A 252 -3.95 2.68 -5.17
CA TYR A 252 -3.50 2.72 -6.56
C TYR A 252 -4.60 2.35 -7.57
N GLU A 253 -5.84 2.09 -7.14
CA GLU A 253 -6.94 1.73 -8.04
C GLU A 253 -7.15 2.79 -9.14
N ALA A 254 -7.19 4.08 -8.77
CA ALA A 254 -7.33 5.17 -9.73
C ALA A 254 -6.14 5.27 -10.72
N SER A 255 -4.95 4.83 -10.31
CA SER A 255 -3.77 4.78 -11.18
C SER A 255 -3.85 3.60 -12.14
N ALA A 256 -4.19 2.42 -11.64
CA ALA A 256 -4.38 1.21 -12.45
C ALA A 256 -5.49 1.39 -13.50
N ALA A 257 -6.59 2.07 -13.14
CA ALA A 257 -7.69 2.36 -14.06
C ALA A 257 -7.32 3.29 -15.23
N LYS A 258 -6.25 4.06 -15.11
CA LYS A 258 -5.74 4.95 -16.17
C LYS A 258 -4.78 4.26 -17.13
N GLU A 259 -4.32 3.06 -16.78
CA GLU A 259 -3.38 2.33 -17.62
C GLU A 259 -4.04 1.88 -18.94
N PRO A 260 -3.31 2.00 -20.09
CA PRO A 260 -3.89 1.75 -21.40
C PRO A 260 -4.31 0.31 -21.65
N ASN A 261 -3.77 -0.66 -20.90
CA ASN A 261 -4.08 -2.08 -21.07
C ASN A 261 -5.28 -2.55 -20.22
N HIS A 262 -6.04 -1.62 -19.65
CA HIS A 262 -7.27 -1.92 -18.90
C HIS A 262 -7.07 -2.99 -17.83
N LEU A 263 -6.20 -2.70 -16.87
CA LEU A 263 -5.98 -3.58 -15.73
C LEU A 263 -7.28 -3.81 -14.96
N ALA A 264 -7.56 -5.07 -14.67
CA ALA A 264 -8.72 -5.46 -13.87
C ALA A 264 -8.26 -6.15 -12.58
N TYR A 265 -9.13 -6.20 -11.58
CA TYR A 265 -8.88 -6.91 -10.34
C TYR A 265 -9.93 -7.99 -10.08
N ALA A 266 -9.55 -9.01 -9.30
CA ALA A 266 -10.39 -10.13 -8.95
C ALA A 266 -11.36 -9.81 -7.81
N ALA A 267 -12.50 -10.46 -7.80
CA ALA A 267 -13.29 -10.68 -6.60
C ALA A 267 -12.62 -11.80 -5.79
N ILE A 268 -12.47 -11.62 -4.47
CA ILE A 268 -11.75 -12.56 -3.62
C ILE A 268 -12.73 -13.33 -2.74
N GLY A 269 -12.63 -14.66 -2.83
CA GLY A 269 -13.38 -15.60 -2.01
C GLY A 269 -12.58 -16.08 -0.81
N ASP A 270 -13.31 -16.53 0.21
CA ASP A 270 -12.76 -17.31 1.30
C ASP A 270 -12.44 -18.74 0.88
N ASN A 271 -11.74 -19.48 1.73
CA ASN A 271 -11.41 -20.89 1.44
C ASN A 271 -12.60 -21.83 1.44
N GLU A 272 -13.68 -21.48 2.11
CA GLU A 272 -14.91 -22.27 2.13
C GLU A 272 -15.59 -22.29 0.75
N SER A 273 -15.33 -21.29 -0.10
CA SER A 273 -15.87 -21.23 -1.46
C SER A 273 -15.43 -22.40 -2.35
N LEU A 274 -14.30 -23.06 -2.04
CA LEU A 274 -13.85 -24.28 -2.75
C LEU A 274 -14.22 -25.59 -2.03
N SER A 275 -14.41 -25.56 -0.71
CA SER A 275 -14.54 -26.78 0.12
C SER A 275 -15.97 -27.18 0.43
N ALA A 276 -16.94 -26.32 0.17
CA ALA A 276 -18.33 -26.64 0.45
C ALA A 276 -18.82 -27.79 -0.44
N ALA A 277 -19.37 -28.82 0.17
CA ALA A 277 -19.92 -29.99 -0.51
C ALA A 277 -21.09 -29.69 -1.51
N GLY A 278 -21.39 -28.40 -1.71
CA GLY A 278 -22.40 -27.86 -2.61
C GLY A 278 -21.84 -27.20 -3.89
N GLY A 279 -20.54 -27.19 -4.12
CA GLY A 279 -19.92 -26.54 -5.28
C GLY A 279 -19.58 -25.07 -5.04
N ILE A 280 -18.96 -24.45 -6.03
CA ILE A 280 -18.54 -23.05 -6.00
C ILE A 280 -19.78 -22.15 -5.93
N ASN A 281 -19.88 -21.32 -4.90
CA ASN A 281 -20.94 -20.33 -4.79
C ASN A 281 -20.38 -18.94 -5.19
N PRO A 282 -20.78 -18.38 -6.34
CA PRO A 282 -20.31 -17.06 -6.78
C PRO A 282 -20.60 -15.93 -5.78
N ALA A 283 -21.59 -16.09 -4.90
CA ALA A 283 -21.91 -15.12 -3.86
C ALA A 283 -20.83 -15.00 -2.77
N ASN A 284 -19.89 -15.93 -2.71
CA ASN A 284 -18.79 -15.93 -1.75
C ASN A 284 -17.55 -15.17 -2.26
N TYR A 285 -17.58 -14.64 -3.50
CA TYR A 285 -16.51 -13.83 -4.05
C TYR A 285 -16.87 -12.35 -3.93
N ILE A 286 -16.05 -11.61 -3.22
CA ILE A 286 -16.36 -10.28 -2.73
C ILE A 286 -15.42 -9.26 -3.40
N LEU A 287 -15.99 -8.15 -3.87
CA LEU A 287 -15.23 -7.01 -4.39
C LEU A 287 -14.81 -6.04 -3.26
N PRO A 288 -13.68 -5.34 -3.39
CA PRO A 288 -13.14 -4.43 -2.40
C PRO A 288 -13.89 -3.09 -2.38
N THR A 289 -15.22 -3.11 -2.24
CA THR A 289 -15.99 -1.88 -2.06
C THR A 289 -15.77 -1.31 -0.66
N PRO A 290 -15.92 0.02 -0.45
CA PRO A 290 -15.80 0.61 0.88
C PRO A 290 -16.71 -0.05 1.92
N ALA A 291 -17.92 -0.47 1.53
CA ALA A 291 -18.83 -1.19 2.42
C ALA A 291 -18.28 -2.57 2.82
N ASN A 292 -17.74 -3.34 1.87
CA ASN A 292 -17.22 -4.67 2.12
C ASN A 292 -15.93 -4.63 2.94
N ILE A 293 -15.08 -3.61 2.74
CA ILE A 293 -13.90 -3.34 3.56
C ILE A 293 -14.33 -2.97 4.99
N SER A 294 -15.31 -2.08 5.13
CA SER A 294 -15.85 -1.70 6.45
C SER A 294 -16.46 -2.88 7.19
N ASN A 295 -17.14 -3.77 6.48
CA ASN A 295 -17.75 -4.96 7.09
C ASN A 295 -16.69 -5.89 7.65
N ASP A 296 -15.59 -6.13 6.92
CA ASP A 296 -14.48 -6.95 7.40
C ASP A 296 -13.76 -6.30 8.57
N ALA A 297 -13.44 -5.00 8.47
CA ALA A 297 -12.81 -4.24 9.55
C ALA A 297 -13.67 -4.27 10.84
N ASN A 298 -14.99 -4.08 10.72
CA ASN A 298 -15.89 -4.13 11.87
C ASN A 298 -15.98 -5.55 12.47
N LEU A 299 -15.95 -6.59 11.65
CA LEU A 299 -15.93 -7.96 12.10
C LEU A 299 -14.65 -8.25 12.90
N ALA A 300 -13.51 -7.86 12.36
CA ALA A 300 -12.22 -8.00 13.03
C ALA A 300 -12.19 -7.26 14.38
N LEU A 301 -12.69 -6.02 14.43
CA LEU A 301 -12.75 -5.22 15.65
C LEU A 301 -13.62 -5.84 16.77
N GLN A 302 -14.62 -6.65 16.45
CA GLN A 302 -15.43 -7.36 17.45
C GLN A 302 -14.63 -8.42 18.22
N HIS A 303 -13.51 -8.86 17.68
CA HIS A 303 -12.66 -9.90 18.26
C HIS A 303 -11.34 -9.36 18.80
N LEU A 304 -11.06 -8.05 18.64
CA LEU A 304 -9.87 -7.41 19.20
C LEU A 304 -10.10 -7.03 20.67
N ASP A 305 -9.21 -7.49 21.53
CA ASP A 305 -9.02 -6.89 22.84
C ASP A 305 -7.96 -5.79 22.73
N PHE A 306 -8.39 -4.53 22.63
CA PHE A 306 -7.50 -3.37 22.50
C PHE A 306 -6.42 -3.31 23.57
N ALA A 307 -6.68 -3.83 24.76
CA ALA A 307 -5.72 -3.85 25.86
C ALA A 307 -4.68 -4.98 25.72
N ALA A 308 -5.05 -6.12 25.14
CA ALA A 308 -4.19 -7.29 25.00
C ALA A 308 -3.52 -7.36 23.61
N ASP A 309 -4.25 -6.97 22.55
CA ASP A 309 -3.85 -7.20 21.16
C ASP A 309 -3.24 -5.96 20.51
N GLY A 310 -3.35 -4.77 21.12
CA GLY A 310 -2.72 -3.54 20.66
C GLY A 310 -3.10 -3.15 19.23
N LEU A 311 -4.35 -3.40 18.81
CA LEU A 311 -4.86 -3.13 17.45
C LEU A 311 -4.09 -3.86 16.32
N GLN A 312 -3.62 -5.07 16.58
CA GLN A 312 -2.90 -5.89 15.60
C GLN A 312 -3.86 -6.54 14.57
N LEU A 313 -4.59 -5.74 13.80
CA LEU A 313 -5.56 -6.26 12.82
C LEU A 313 -4.89 -7.18 11.78
N SER A 314 -3.66 -6.87 11.38
CA SER A 314 -2.88 -7.72 10.49
C SER A 314 -2.61 -9.12 11.05
N LEU A 315 -2.63 -9.30 12.37
CA LEU A 315 -2.53 -10.62 13.00
C LEU A 315 -3.81 -11.45 12.82
N ILE A 316 -4.95 -10.81 12.72
CA ILE A 316 -6.24 -11.46 12.45
C ILE A 316 -6.24 -12.04 11.05
N LEU A 317 -5.74 -11.29 10.07
CA LEU A 317 -5.58 -11.75 8.69
C LEU A 317 -4.38 -12.71 8.55
N GLY A 318 -3.31 -12.52 9.34
CA GLY A 318 -2.05 -13.24 9.24
C GLY A 318 -1.97 -14.61 9.93
N GLY A 319 -3.06 -15.14 10.46
CA GLY A 319 -3.09 -16.50 11.02
C GLY A 319 -2.27 -16.73 12.30
N SER A 320 -1.64 -15.72 12.87
CA SER A 320 -1.02 -15.80 14.21
C SER A 320 -2.07 -15.67 15.34
N PHE A 321 -3.29 -15.37 14.97
CA PHE A 321 -4.38 -15.28 15.90
C PHE A 321 -4.78 -16.70 16.32
N ALA A 322 -4.33 -17.12 17.49
CA ALA A 322 -4.76 -18.36 18.15
C ALA A 322 -6.19 -18.23 18.73
N GLY A 323 -6.95 -17.25 18.23
CA GLY A 323 -8.36 -17.07 18.54
C GLY A 323 -9.21 -18.17 17.92
N PRO A 324 -10.48 -18.27 18.30
CA PRO A 324 -11.33 -19.35 17.83
C PRO A 324 -11.35 -19.40 16.30
N THR A 325 -11.23 -20.60 15.78
CA THR A 325 -11.29 -20.98 14.35
C THR A 325 -12.49 -20.39 13.57
N THR A 326 -13.36 -19.66 14.22
CA THR A 326 -14.52 -18.96 13.66
C THR A 326 -14.19 -17.66 12.93
N LEU A 327 -12.99 -17.06 13.12
CA LEU A 327 -12.56 -15.89 12.32
C LEU A 327 -12.01 -16.30 10.95
N THR A 328 -11.41 -17.48 10.85
CA THR A 328 -11.00 -18.07 9.57
C THR A 328 -12.17 -18.43 8.66
N ALA A 329 -13.34 -18.65 9.24
CA ALA A 329 -14.57 -18.94 8.50
C ALA A 329 -15.38 -17.68 8.15
N GLY A 330 -15.02 -16.52 8.68
CA GLY A 330 -15.79 -15.29 8.52
C GLY A 330 -15.05 -14.15 7.82
N ALA A 331 -13.72 -14.20 7.79
CA ALA A 331 -12.96 -13.19 7.05
C ALA A 331 -13.14 -13.46 5.55
N GLY A 332 -13.93 -12.66 4.89
CA GLY A 332 -14.07 -12.70 3.44
C GLY A 332 -15.18 -13.55 2.86
N GLY A 333 -16.07 -14.07 3.68
CA GLY A 333 -17.24 -14.76 3.16
C GLY A 333 -18.55 -14.07 3.54
N THR A 334 -19.63 -14.49 2.89
CA THR A 334 -21.01 -14.17 3.30
C THR A 334 -21.39 -14.79 4.65
N ASN A 335 -20.48 -15.48 5.30
CA ASN A 335 -20.68 -16.25 6.53
C ASN A 335 -20.23 -15.55 7.79
N ASN A 336 -19.96 -14.23 7.76
CA ASN A 336 -19.84 -13.49 9.00
C ASN A 336 -21.16 -13.56 9.78
N ALA A 337 -21.10 -13.44 11.09
CA ALA A 337 -22.28 -13.53 11.96
C ALA A 337 -23.37 -12.50 11.62
N SER A 338 -23.05 -11.45 10.87
CA SER A 338 -23.99 -10.44 10.37
C SER A 338 -24.62 -10.78 9.00
N GLY A 339 -24.11 -11.80 8.30
CA GLY A 339 -24.58 -12.16 6.94
C GLY A 339 -24.25 -11.11 5.87
N LEU A 340 -23.36 -10.14 6.16
CA LEU A 340 -22.95 -9.10 5.21
C LEU A 340 -21.66 -9.53 4.49
N PRO A 341 -21.52 -9.18 3.20
CA PRO A 341 -20.28 -9.46 2.47
C PRO A 341 -19.10 -8.69 3.07
N ALA A 342 -17.98 -9.37 3.28
CA ALA A 342 -16.75 -8.83 3.85
C ALA A 342 -15.57 -9.16 2.93
N TYR A 343 -14.76 -8.15 2.55
CA TYR A 343 -13.61 -8.36 1.68
C TYR A 343 -12.43 -8.91 2.50
N PRO A 344 -11.77 -10.01 2.09
CA PRO A 344 -10.87 -10.75 2.99
C PRO A 344 -9.47 -10.17 3.15
N ILE A 345 -9.04 -9.22 2.31
CA ILE A 345 -7.69 -8.65 2.39
C ILE A 345 -7.78 -7.21 2.85
N VAL A 346 -8.12 -7.03 4.10
CA VAL A 346 -8.24 -5.72 4.79
C VAL A 346 -7.19 -5.62 5.88
N ASN A 347 -6.68 -4.42 6.12
CA ASN A 347 -5.68 -4.15 7.14
C ASN A 347 -5.81 -2.74 7.72
N PHE A 348 -5.17 -2.50 8.86
CA PHE A 348 -4.82 -1.18 9.31
C PHE A 348 -3.58 -0.67 8.57
N GLU A 349 -3.60 0.63 8.26
CA GLU A 349 -2.41 1.40 7.96
C GLU A 349 -1.89 2.02 9.25
N TYR A 350 -0.59 1.87 9.52
CA TYR A 350 0.04 2.33 10.74
C TYR A 350 1.05 3.45 10.49
N ASN A 351 1.05 4.44 11.36
CA ASN A 351 2.17 5.33 11.58
C ASN A 351 2.88 4.93 12.88
N ILE A 352 4.14 4.55 12.75
CA ILE A 352 4.98 4.06 13.85
C ILE A 352 5.85 5.21 14.35
N VAL A 353 5.74 5.55 15.62
CA VAL A 353 6.34 6.76 16.19
C VAL A 353 7.01 6.49 17.54
N LYS A 354 8.09 7.22 17.86
CA LYS A 354 8.75 7.17 19.17
C LYS A 354 7.86 7.73 20.28
N THR A 355 7.99 7.18 21.49
CA THR A 355 7.29 7.67 22.68
C THR A 355 7.99 8.82 23.39
N ALA A 356 9.26 9.08 23.07
CA ALA A 356 10.06 10.13 23.65
C ALA A 356 11.16 10.59 22.67
N PRO A 357 11.73 11.81 22.86
CA PRO A 357 12.87 12.30 22.07
C PRO A 357 14.07 11.36 22.20
N VAL A 358 14.83 11.25 21.12
CA VAL A 358 16.02 10.39 21.06
C VAL A 358 17.28 11.23 21.05
N SER A 359 18.15 11.03 22.05
CA SER A 359 19.36 11.83 22.25
C SER A 359 20.57 11.37 21.43
N SER A 360 20.43 10.35 20.57
CA SER A 360 21.53 9.87 19.73
C SER A 360 21.93 10.90 18.68
N SER A 361 23.23 10.96 18.38
CA SER A 361 23.75 11.82 17.31
C SER A 361 23.17 11.37 15.96
N GLY A 362 22.50 12.30 15.27
CA GLY A 362 21.87 12.03 13.97
C GLY A 362 20.37 11.77 14.02
N SER A 363 19.80 11.46 15.20
CA SER A 363 18.34 11.29 15.32
C SER A 363 17.58 12.55 14.91
N VAL A 364 16.50 12.36 14.17
CA VAL A 364 15.58 13.45 13.79
C VAL A 364 14.43 13.61 14.80
N VAL A 365 14.30 12.69 15.77
CA VAL A 365 13.24 12.68 16.79
C VAL A 365 13.66 13.54 17.97
N THR A 366 13.48 14.84 17.83
CA THR A 366 13.70 15.85 18.90
C THR A 366 12.39 16.14 19.62
N SER A 367 12.43 16.83 20.80
CA SER A 367 11.21 17.31 21.45
C SER A 367 10.32 18.13 20.52
N THR A 368 10.90 18.95 19.67
CA THR A 368 10.15 19.81 18.73
C THR A 368 9.49 18.99 17.63
N THR A 369 10.23 18.08 16.98
CA THR A 369 9.67 17.27 15.89
C THR A 369 8.67 16.26 16.42
N LEU A 370 8.90 15.68 17.62
CA LEU A 370 7.97 14.75 18.24
C LEU A 370 6.64 15.43 18.61
N ALA A 371 6.69 16.63 19.20
CA ALA A 371 5.49 17.41 19.49
C ALA A 371 4.69 17.74 18.21
N ALA A 372 5.38 18.12 17.13
CA ALA A 372 4.76 18.36 15.85
C ALA A 372 4.15 17.07 15.24
N THR A 373 4.83 15.93 15.39
CA THR A 373 4.35 14.62 14.93
C THR A 373 3.06 14.22 15.66
N VAL A 374 3.02 14.37 16.98
CA VAL A 374 1.81 14.09 17.76
C VAL A 374 0.65 14.99 17.29
N ALA A 375 0.88 16.30 17.18
CA ALA A 375 -0.14 17.23 16.71
C ALA A 375 -0.63 16.92 15.27
N PHE A 376 0.29 16.48 14.38
CA PHE A 376 -0.10 16.02 13.05
C PHE A 376 -0.97 14.77 13.11
N LEU A 377 -0.61 13.77 13.91
CA LEU A 377 -1.37 12.52 14.04
C LEU A 377 -2.75 12.75 14.68
N GLU A 378 -2.81 13.57 15.73
CA GLU A 378 -4.10 13.98 16.33
C GLU A 378 -5.00 14.65 15.29
N TRP A 379 -4.44 15.53 14.45
CA TRP A 379 -5.18 16.16 13.36
C TRP A 379 -5.62 15.13 12.32
N ALA A 380 -4.74 14.21 11.92
CA ALA A 380 -4.99 13.22 10.88
C ALA A 380 -6.08 12.20 11.26
N ILE A 381 -6.08 11.73 12.51
CA ILE A 381 -6.99 10.67 12.98
C ILE A 381 -8.28 11.20 13.62
N SER A 382 -8.36 12.48 13.98
CA SER A 382 -9.54 13.03 14.67
C SER A 382 -10.73 13.18 13.74
N SER A 383 -11.92 12.88 14.26
CA SER A 383 -13.21 13.20 13.66
C SER A 383 -13.84 14.39 14.39
N GLY A 384 -14.60 15.23 13.71
CA GLY A 384 -15.37 16.31 14.33
C GLY A 384 -14.80 17.70 14.07
N ASN A 385 -14.12 18.33 15.01
CA ASN A 385 -13.67 19.74 14.87
C ASN A 385 -12.76 19.99 13.66
N TYR A 386 -12.09 18.97 13.14
CA TYR A 386 -11.25 19.04 11.94
C TYR A 386 -11.97 18.63 10.65
N ALA A 387 -13.20 18.16 10.71
CA ALA A 387 -13.98 17.78 9.52
C ALA A 387 -14.13 18.96 8.53
N ALA A 388 -14.26 20.17 9.04
CA ALA A 388 -14.33 21.39 8.23
C ALA A 388 -12.99 21.79 7.60
N THR A 389 -11.86 21.34 8.14
CA THR A 389 -10.50 21.62 7.67
C THR A 389 -9.88 20.42 6.96
N GLY A 390 -10.66 19.34 6.79
CA GLY A 390 -10.26 18.18 6.04
C GLY A 390 -9.58 17.08 6.85
N GLY A 391 -10.00 16.86 8.06
CA GLY A 391 -9.60 15.70 8.85
C GLY A 391 -9.96 14.37 8.16
N GLN A 392 -9.74 13.29 8.84
CA GLN A 392 -9.75 11.91 8.38
C GLN A 392 -10.81 11.54 7.32
N SER A 393 -12.05 12.04 7.48
CA SER A 393 -13.18 11.61 6.64
C SER A 393 -13.21 12.21 5.24
N VAL A 394 -12.39 13.21 4.92
CA VAL A 394 -12.43 13.91 3.61
C VAL A 394 -11.45 13.27 2.63
N TRP A 395 -10.19 13.04 3.02
CA TRP A 395 -9.15 12.58 2.09
C TRP A 395 -8.86 11.08 2.14
N ILE A 396 -9.26 10.39 3.22
CA ILE A 396 -9.11 8.95 3.33
C ILE A 396 -9.87 8.24 2.21
N THR A 397 -11.09 8.70 1.90
CA THR A 397 -11.90 8.14 0.83
C THR A 397 -11.40 8.48 -0.56
N ASP A 398 -10.60 9.55 -0.73
CA ASP A 398 -10.01 9.91 -2.02
C ASP A 398 -8.92 8.93 -2.48
N VAL A 399 -8.40 8.14 -1.55
CA VAL A 399 -7.47 7.04 -1.82
C VAL A 399 -8.11 5.65 -1.61
N ASN A 400 -9.45 5.60 -1.60
CA ASN A 400 -10.25 4.39 -1.38
C ASN A 400 -10.02 3.69 -0.02
N PHE A 401 -9.45 4.38 0.96
CA PHE A 401 -9.36 3.88 2.32
C PHE A 401 -10.69 4.07 3.05
N VAL A 402 -10.84 3.36 4.15
CA VAL A 402 -11.99 3.46 5.05
C VAL A 402 -11.55 4.15 6.34
N PRO A 403 -12.30 5.15 6.82
CA PRO A 403 -12.00 5.83 8.07
C PRO A 403 -12.04 4.89 9.28
N LEU A 404 -11.23 5.20 10.28
CA LEU A 404 -11.25 4.51 11.56
C LEU A 404 -12.59 4.66 12.27
N THR A 405 -12.95 3.65 13.06
CA THR A 405 -14.14 3.75 13.93
C THR A 405 -13.86 4.66 15.12
N PRO A 406 -14.89 5.25 15.75
CA PRO A 406 -14.71 6.07 16.95
C PRO A 406 -14.00 5.32 18.10
N ALA A 407 -14.15 4.01 18.20
CA ALA A 407 -13.47 3.20 19.20
C ALA A 407 -11.96 3.16 18.98
N VAL A 408 -11.51 2.96 17.73
CA VAL A 408 -10.09 2.98 17.35
C VAL A 408 -9.51 4.37 17.55
N ILE A 409 -10.19 5.42 17.08
CA ILE A 409 -9.79 6.83 17.30
C ILE A 409 -9.60 7.12 18.81
N GLY A 410 -10.55 6.65 19.64
CA GLY A 410 -10.46 6.84 21.10
C GLY A 410 -9.25 6.14 21.72
N TYR A 411 -8.88 4.97 21.22
CA TYR A 411 -7.67 4.26 21.62
C TYR A 411 -6.41 5.02 21.18
N ASP A 412 -6.33 5.42 19.90
CA ASP A 412 -5.17 6.14 19.36
C ASP A 412 -4.91 7.45 20.11
N MET A 413 -5.95 8.20 20.46
CA MET A 413 -5.83 9.41 21.26
C MET A 413 -5.27 9.14 22.66
N GLN A 414 -5.55 7.97 23.26
CA GLN A 414 -4.96 7.57 24.54
C GLN A 414 -3.48 7.19 24.37
N GLU A 415 -3.13 6.49 23.30
CA GLU A 415 -1.74 6.14 23.00
C GLU A 415 -0.90 7.40 22.70
N LEU A 416 -1.41 8.31 21.88
CA LEU A 416 -0.73 9.59 21.59
C LEU A 416 -0.51 10.44 22.83
N ALA A 417 -1.46 10.42 23.80
CA ALA A 417 -1.34 11.14 25.06
C ALA A 417 -0.22 10.59 25.98
N GLN A 418 0.30 9.38 25.73
CA GLN A 418 1.43 8.81 26.48
C GLN A 418 2.79 9.30 25.96
N ILE A 419 2.82 9.86 24.77
CA ILE A 419 4.05 10.39 24.17
C ILE A 419 4.51 11.64 24.95
N GLN A 420 5.78 11.66 25.30
CA GLN A 420 6.40 12.74 26.09
C GLN A 420 7.40 13.52 25.19
N PRO A 421 6.92 14.57 24.50
CA PRO A 421 7.77 15.37 23.61
C PRO A 421 8.90 16.12 24.29
#